data_484c33abe558a8d4e0a5ec57ea623542
#
_entry.id   484c33abe558a8d4e0a5ec57ea623542
#
_cell.length_a   1.000
_cell.length_b   1.000
_cell.length_c   1.000
_cell.angle_alpha   90.00
_cell.angle_beta   90.00
_cell.angle_gamma   90.00
#
_symmetry.space_group_name_H-M   'P 1'
#
loop_
_entity.id
_entity.type
_entity.pdbx_description
1 polymer ?
#
loop_
_entity_poly.entity_id
_entity_poly.type
_entity_poly.pdbx_seq_one_letter_code
_entity_poly.pdbx_strand_id
1 'polypeptide(L)'
;MPQISLLTIDLHQLQWDLLSDTRFKLPSYQPFSMNELKSIALLIRAEFQLDLKKPAVLASAFLQMSTMALLAFLSQPSINPKIWSSLFWIILLFCTLQAISKNFLGVHRARWIYFNQLSSVQSILWSKMVYGWISMIVLTCANLLLFGFFMGFPIAHPGVYFTNLILVAAGIGSVFILIGAIATKANQAGFLAPVLSLPVILPLILVGMQASNKTLNPVLVSSVYKDIALVGALDFLIVVLCGILFQPLWKE
;
A
#
# COMPACT_ATOMS: atom_id res chain seq x y z
N MET A 1 -60.90 -12.20 -6.52
CA MET A 1 -59.65 -12.28 -7.22
C MET A 1 -59.54 -11.17 -8.26
N PRO A 2 -58.88 -10.06 -8.00
CA PRO A 2 -58.54 -9.09 -9.04
C PRO A 2 -57.05 -9.20 -9.36
N GLN A 3 -56.77 -9.45 -10.60
CA GLN A 3 -55.70 -9.10 -11.49
C GLN A 3 -54.46 -8.41 -10.89
N ILE A 4 -53.38 -9.20 -10.78
CA ILE A 4 -51.99 -8.72 -10.76
C ILE A 4 -51.45 -8.86 -12.19
N SER A 5 -51.80 -7.91 -12.99
CA SER A 5 -51.17 -7.70 -14.30
C SER A 5 -51.08 -6.19 -14.46
N LEU A 6 -49.87 -5.63 -14.27
CA LEU A 6 -49.45 -4.32 -14.77
C LEU A 6 -48.34 -3.76 -13.89
N LEU A 7 -47.15 -4.31 -13.98
CA LEU A 7 -45.89 -3.60 -13.65
C LEU A 7 -44.69 -4.39 -14.21
N THR A 8 -44.82 -4.93 -15.42
CA THR A 8 -43.61 -5.11 -16.25
C THR A 8 -43.29 -3.75 -16.85
N ILE A 9 -42.67 -2.89 -16.07
CA ILE A 9 -41.98 -1.72 -16.60
C ILE A 9 -40.94 -2.25 -17.56
N ASP A 10 -41.19 -2.01 -18.85
CA ASP A 10 -40.27 -2.42 -19.90
C ASP A 10 -38.96 -1.63 -19.74
N LEU A 11 -37.99 -2.26 -19.04
CA LEU A 11 -36.68 -1.68 -18.79
C LEU A 11 -35.98 -1.27 -20.09
N HIS A 12 -36.37 -1.88 -21.20
CA HIS A 12 -35.85 -1.57 -22.51
C HIS A 12 -36.39 -0.22 -23.03
N GLN A 13 -37.66 0.11 -22.79
CA GLN A 13 -38.25 1.40 -23.14
C GLN A 13 -37.69 2.54 -22.27
N LEU A 14 -37.54 2.31 -20.96
CA LEU A 14 -36.89 3.27 -20.05
C LEU A 14 -35.44 3.58 -20.47
N GLN A 15 -34.72 2.60 -20.97
CA GLN A 15 -33.37 2.79 -21.47
C GLN A 15 -33.32 3.64 -22.75
N TRP A 16 -34.29 3.49 -23.66
CA TRP A 16 -34.38 4.30 -24.86
C TRP A 16 -34.86 5.72 -24.58
N ASP A 17 -35.79 5.92 -23.65
CA ASP A 17 -36.25 7.25 -23.23
C ASP A 17 -35.15 8.06 -22.54
N LEU A 18 -34.29 7.41 -21.77
CA LEU A 18 -33.09 8.02 -21.16
C LEU A 18 -32.02 8.39 -22.20
N LEU A 19 -31.93 7.65 -23.31
CA LEU A 19 -30.95 7.91 -24.38
C LEU A 19 -31.47 8.93 -25.40
N SER A 20 -32.79 9.09 -25.53
CA SER A 20 -33.42 10.01 -26.49
C SER A 20 -33.71 11.41 -25.93
N ASP A 21 -33.64 11.60 -24.60
CA ASP A 21 -33.82 12.93 -24.01
C ASP A 21 -32.53 13.76 -24.21
N THR A 22 -32.48 14.43 -25.35
CA THR A 22 -31.43 15.41 -25.71
C THR A 22 -31.33 16.60 -24.74
N ARG A 23 -32.14 16.64 -23.69
CA ARG A 23 -32.07 17.62 -22.61
C ARG A 23 -31.17 17.18 -21.43
N PHE A 24 -30.74 15.91 -21.39
CA PHE A 24 -29.69 15.52 -20.49
C PHE A 24 -28.36 16.02 -21.06
N LYS A 25 -28.13 17.33 -21.04
CA LYS A 25 -26.82 17.91 -21.18
C LYS A 25 -26.02 17.35 -20.02
N LEU A 26 -25.18 16.36 -20.31
CA LEU A 26 -24.06 16.03 -19.42
C LEU A 26 -23.44 17.37 -19.01
N PRO A 27 -23.34 17.68 -17.72
CA PRO A 27 -22.70 18.89 -17.28
C PRO A 27 -21.38 18.97 -18.02
N SER A 28 -21.16 20.03 -18.78
CA SER A 28 -19.95 20.27 -19.54
C SER A 28 -18.81 20.07 -18.56
N TYR A 29 -17.94 19.09 -18.85
CA TYR A 29 -16.73 18.81 -18.10
C TYR A 29 -15.91 20.10 -18.08
N GLN A 30 -16.11 20.93 -17.06
CA GLN A 30 -15.15 21.98 -16.72
C GLN A 30 -14.09 21.28 -15.87
N PRO A 31 -12.85 21.20 -16.38
CA PRO A 31 -11.76 20.75 -15.53
C PRO A 31 -11.69 21.76 -14.39
N PHE A 32 -12.09 21.31 -13.21
CA PHE A 32 -12.01 22.10 -12.00
C PHE A 32 -10.52 22.37 -11.78
N SER A 33 -10.07 23.58 -12.10
CA SER A 33 -8.67 24.00 -11.97
C SER A 33 -8.33 24.24 -10.49
N MET A 34 -8.48 23.21 -9.68
CA MET A 34 -7.84 23.19 -8.37
C MET A 34 -6.35 23.01 -8.59
N ASN A 35 -5.52 23.80 -7.90
CA ASN A 35 -4.07 23.59 -7.85
C ASN A 35 -3.82 22.10 -7.62
N GLU A 36 -3.02 21.44 -8.47
CA GLU A 36 -2.78 19.98 -8.43
C GLU A 36 -2.41 19.50 -7.02
N LEU A 37 -1.64 20.31 -6.27
CA LEU A 37 -1.28 20.05 -4.88
C LEU A 37 -2.49 19.96 -3.94
N LYS A 38 -3.52 20.79 -4.12
CA LYS A 38 -4.74 20.71 -3.31
C LYS A 38 -5.54 19.45 -3.62
N SER A 39 -5.59 19.05 -4.89
CA SER A 39 -6.23 17.80 -5.31
C SER A 39 -5.53 16.58 -4.70
N ILE A 40 -4.19 16.53 -4.74
CA ILE A 40 -3.41 15.46 -4.11
C ILE A 40 -3.68 15.38 -2.60
N ALA A 41 -3.66 16.51 -1.90
CA ALA A 41 -3.92 16.54 -0.45
C ALA A 41 -5.33 16.07 -0.07
N LEU A 42 -6.35 16.45 -0.85
CA LEU A 42 -7.72 16.00 -0.63
C LEU A 42 -7.89 14.50 -0.90
N LEU A 43 -7.23 13.97 -1.94
CA LEU A 43 -7.25 12.54 -2.24
C LEU A 43 -6.56 11.73 -1.13
N ILE A 44 -5.41 12.17 -0.63
CA ILE A 44 -4.73 11.52 0.51
C ILE A 44 -5.64 11.50 1.74
N ARG A 45 -6.29 12.64 2.06
CA ARG A 45 -7.21 12.72 3.20
C ARG A 45 -8.40 11.77 3.03
N ALA A 46 -8.95 11.66 1.83
CA ALA A 46 -10.06 10.76 1.53
C ALA A 46 -9.66 9.28 1.71
N GLU A 47 -8.48 8.86 1.22
CA GLU A 47 -7.97 7.49 1.42
C GLU A 47 -7.77 7.18 2.91
N PHE A 48 -7.19 8.12 3.68
CA PHE A 48 -7.00 7.97 5.11
C PHE A 48 -8.33 7.81 5.87
N GLN A 49 -9.34 8.61 5.52
CA GLN A 49 -10.67 8.50 6.11
C GLN A 49 -11.37 7.18 5.79
N LEU A 50 -11.14 6.64 4.59
CA LEU A 50 -11.69 5.36 4.17
C LEU A 50 -11.07 4.18 4.93
N ASP A 51 -9.78 4.22 5.19
CA ASP A 51 -9.11 3.16 5.95
C ASP A 51 -9.45 3.23 7.45
N LEU A 52 -9.58 4.42 8.02
CA LEU A 52 -10.06 4.59 9.40
C LEU A 52 -11.50 4.07 9.60
N LYS A 53 -12.32 4.06 8.55
CA LYS A 53 -13.66 3.46 8.57
C LYS A 53 -13.65 1.93 8.51
N LYS A 54 -12.49 1.30 8.32
CA LYS A 54 -12.31 -0.16 8.28
C LYS A 54 -11.49 -0.65 9.49
N PRO A 55 -11.99 -0.49 10.73
CA PRO A 55 -11.21 -0.83 11.94
C PRO A 55 -10.81 -2.29 11.98
N ALA A 56 -11.58 -3.18 11.38
CA ALA A 56 -11.29 -4.61 11.32
C ALA A 56 -9.98 -4.93 10.57
N VAL A 57 -9.63 -4.17 9.53
CA VAL A 57 -8.39 -4.37 8.77
C VAL A 57 -7.18 -3.96 9.60
N LEU A 58 -7.26 -2.80 10.27
CA LEU A 58 -6.20 -2.30 11.15
C LEU A 58 -6.02 -3.23 12.37
N ALA A 59 -7.12 -3.60 13.03
CA ALA A 59 -7.09 -4.52 14.17
C ALA A 59 -6.49 -5.87 13.80
N SER A 60 -6.81 -6.42 12.63
CA SER A 60 -6.27 -7.71 12.19
C SER A 60 -4.76 -7.65 11.88
N ALA A 61 -4.26 -6.54 11.33
CA ALA A 61 -2.83 -6.34 11.12
C ALA A 61 -2.09 -6.23 12.46
N PHE A 62 -2.62 -5.44 13.39
CA PHE A 62 -2.06 -5.31 14.73
C PHE A 62 -2.06 -6.65 15.50
N LEU A 63 -3.16 -7.39 15.45
CA LEU A 63 -3.26 -8.71 16.09
C LEU A 63 -2.22 -9.68 15.51
N GLN A 64 -2.06 -9.71 14.20
CA GLN A 64 -1.07 -10.57 13.55
C GLN A 64 0.36 -10.22 13.96
N MET A 65 0.72 -8.91 13.95
CA MET A 65 2.04 -8.47 14.39
C MET A 65 2.29 -8.88 15.84
N SER A 66 1.33 -8.62 16.73
CA SER A 66 1.43 -8.96 18.15
C SER A 66 1.60 -10.46 18.37
N THR A 67 0.81 -11.28 17.67
CA THR A 67 0.87 -12.73 17.77
C THR A 67 2.23 -13.26 17.29
N MET A 68 2.71 -12.80 16.14
CA MET A 68 4.02 -13.22 15.62
C MET A 68 5.18 -12.75 16.50
N ALA A 69 5.14 -11.51 17.02
CA ALA A 69 6.15 -11.01 17.95
C ALA A 69 6.16 -11.78 19.26
N LEU A 70 4.97 -12.12 19.80
CA LEU A 70 4.85 -12.94 21.02
C LEU A 70 5.38 -14.36 20.80
N LEU A 71 5.04 -15.02 19.69
CA LEU A 71 5.57 -16.35 19.36
C LEU A 71 7.08 -16.34 19.20
N ALA A 72 7.63 -15.32 18.55
CA ALA A 72 9.07 -15.14 18.41
C ALA A 72 9.75 -14.97 19.78
N PHE A 73 9.16 -14.18 20.68
CA PHE A 73 9.63 -14.00 22.06
C PHE A 73 9.61 -15.30 22.87
N LEU A 74 8.52 -16.06 22.79
CA LEU A 74 8.39 -17.34 23.53
C LEU A 74 9.33 -18.43 23.00
N SER A 75 9.68 -18.38 21.71
CA SER A 75 10.57 -19.39 21.11
C SER A 75 12.06 -19.13 21.38
N GLN A 76 12.45 -17.90 21.72
CA GLN A 76 13.85 -17.49 21.87
C GLN A 76 14.04 -16.58 23.08
N PRO A 77 14.26 -17.13 24.30
CA PRO A 77 14.42 -16.33 25.53
C PRO A 77 15.67 -15.43 25.54
N SER A 78 16.74 -15.81 24.80
CA SER A 78 17.95 -15.01 24.61
C SER A 78 18.24 -14.77 23.15
N ILE A 79 18.01 -13.53 22.66
CA ILE A 79 18.07 -13.24 21.24
C ILE A 79 19.37 -12.55 20.88
N ASN A 80 20.15 -13.19 19.99
CA ASN A 80 21.26 -12.55 19.31
C ASN A 80 20.74 -11.41 18.42
N PRO A 81 21.40 -10.22 18.36
CA PRO A 81 20.98 -9.09 17.50
C PRO A 81 20.73 -9.47 16.03
N LYS A 82 21.50 -10.40 15.45
CA LYS A 82 21.26 -10.87 14.07
C LYS A 82 19.93 -11.63 13.94
N ILE A 83 19.59 -12.48 14.90
CA ILE A 83 18.32 -13.22 14.91
C ILE A 83 17.17 -12.24 15.10
N TRP A 84 17.33 -11.27 16.00
CA TRP A 84 16.36 -10.19 16.22
C TRP A 84 16.01 -9.46 14.91
N SER A 85 17.01 -9.02 14.17
CA SER A 85 16.82 -8.34 12.90
C SER A 85 16.14 -9.24 11.86
N SER A 86 16.57 -10.49 11.74
CA SER A 86 15.98 -11.43 10.77
C SER A 86 14.51 -11.70 11.06
N LEU A 87 14.13 -11.92 12.32
CA LEU A 87 12.74 -12.13 12.73
C LEU A 87 11.89 -10.87 12.48
N PHE A 88 12.42 -9.68 12.81
CA PHE A 88 11.74 -8.42 12.54
C PHE A 88 11.39 -8.27 11.07
N TRP A 89 12.33 -8.50 10.15
CA TRP A 89 12.13 -8.36 8.73
C TRP A 89 11.20 -9.44 8.15
N ILE A 90 11.27 -10.69 8.65
CA ILE A 90 10.35 -11.76 8.26
C ILE A 90 8.91 -11.43 8.68
N ILE A 91 8.70 -10.98 9.91
CA ILE A 91 7.38 -10.58 10.41
C ILE A 91 6.85 -9.42 9.59
N LEU A 92 7.68 -8.40 9.31
CA LEU A 92 7.30 -7.28 8.48
C LEU A 92 6.87 -7.72 7.08
N LEU A 93 7.62 -8.65 6.43
CA LEU A 93 7.26 -9.20 5.12
C LEU A 93 5.84 -9.80 5.14
N PHE A 94 5.55 -10.70 6.09
CA PHE A 94 4.24 -11.33 6.15
C PHE A 94 3.12 -10.34 6.46
N CYS A 95 3.35 -9.37 7.33
CA CYS A 95 2.38 -8.32 7.64
C CYS A 95 2.10 -7.43 6.43
N THR A 96 3.12 -7.07 5.65
CA THR A 96 2.94 -6.27 4.42
C THR A 96 2.19 -7.04 3.35
N LEU A 97 2.51 -8.32 3.11
CA LEU A 97 1.78 -9.17 2.16
C LEU A 97 0.30 -9.32 2.52
N GLN A 98 0.00 -9.47 3.82
CA GLN A 98 -1.39 -9.54 4.28
C GLN A 98 -2.12 -8.20 4.14
N ALA A 99 -1.44 -7.08 4.42
CA ALA A 99 -2.01 -5.74 4.21
C ALA A 99 -2.33 -5.51 2.73
N ILE A 100 -1.44 -5.91 1.82
CA ILE A 100 -1.67 -5.88 0.37
C ILE A 100 -2.92 -6.68 0.01
N SER A 101 -3.02 -7.94 0.43
CA SER A 101 -4.16 -8.80 0.14
C SER A 101 -5.49 -8.17 0.56
N LYS A 102 -5.57 -7.66 1.79
CA LYS A 102 -6.81 -7.10 2.35
C LYS A 102 -7.25 -5.81 1.68
N ASN A 103 -6.32 -4.97 1.27
CA ASN A 103 -6.66 -3.71 0.60
C ASN A 103 -7.28 -3.93 -0.77
N PHE A 104 -6.94 -5.02 -1.47
CA PHE A 104 -7.52 -5.34 -2.78
C PHE A 104 -8.83 -6.14 -2.72
N LEU A 105 -9.18 -6.75 -1.60
CA LEU A 105 -10.45 -7.50 -1.43
C LEU A 105 -11.72 -6.63 -1.49
N GLY A 106 -11.63 -5.32 -1.51
CA GLY A 106 -12.79 -4.41 -1.45
C GLY A 106 -12.78 -3.26 -2.47
N VAL A 107 -11.93 -3.31 -3.50
CA VAL A 107 -11.89 -2.25 -4.49
C VAL A 107 -13.03 -2.44 -5.51
N HIS A 108 -14.15 -1.75 -5.28
CA HIS A 108 -15.24 -1.70 -6.27
C HIS A 108 -14.81 -0.88 -7.49
N ARG A 109 -15.01 -1.45 -8.69
CA ARG A 109 -14.76 -0.83 -10.01
C ARG A 109 -15.39 0.58 -10.14
N ALA A 110 -16.54 0.81 -9.50
CA ALA A 110 -17.23 2.09 -9.44
C ALA A 110 -16.39 3.22 -8.81
N ARG A 111 -15.56 2.93 -7.83
CA ARG A 111 -14.67 3.92 -7.19
C ARG A 111 -13.58 4.41 -8.15
N TRP A 112 -13.06 3.53 -8.98
CA TRP A 112 -12.07 3.84 -10.00
C TRP A 112 -12.62 4.84 -11.03
N ILE A 113 -13.83 4.60 -11.51
CA ILE A 113 -14.51 5.47 -12.48
C ILE A 113 -14.75 6.86 -11.89
N TYR A 114 -15.15 6.93 -10.63
CA TYR A 114 -15.40 8.19 -9.93
C TYR A 114 -14.12 9.05 -9.77
N PHE A 115 -13.01 8.45 -9.37
CA PHE A 115 -11.74 9.18 -9.24
C PHE A 115 -11.18 9.65 -10.59
N ASN A 116 -11.42 8.88 -11.64
CA ASN A 116 -10.95 9.21 -12.99
C ASN A 116 -11.65 10.44 -13.59
N GLN A 117 -12.85 10.76 -13.12
CA GLN A 117 -13.60 11.94 -13.55
C GLN A 117 -13.21 13.23 -12.81
N LEU A 118 -12.56 13.11 -11.66
CA LEU A 118 -12.30 14.24 -10.75
C LEU A 118 -10.87 14.82 -10.83
N SER A 119 -9.89 14.07 -11.29
CA SER A 119 -8.48 14.47 -11.22
C SER A 119 -7.64 13.91 -12.36
N SER A 120 -6.50 14.57 -12.66
CA SER A 120 -5.52 14.06 -13.62
C SER A 120 -4.94 12.71 -13.15
N VAL A 121 -4.61 11.83 -14.09
CA VAL A 121 -4.00 10.51 -13.83
C VAL A 121 -2.74 10.64 -12.97
N GLN A 122 -1.95 11.68 -13.22
CA GLN A 122 -0.73 11.95 -12.46
C GLN A 122 -1.03 12.33 -11.00
N SER A 123 -2.01 13.18 -10.74
CA SER A 123 -2.40 13.56 -9.38
C SER A 123 -2.91 12.37 -8.58
N ILE A 124 -3.61 11.45 -9.22
CA ILE A 124 -4.07 10.20 -8.59
C ILE A 124 -2.89 9.28 -8.27
N LEU A 125 -1.93 9.13 -9.19
CA LEU A 125 -0.73 8.33 -8.95
C LEU A 125 0.04 8.86 -7.74
N TRP A 126 0.37 10.15 -7.75
CA TRP A 126 1.14 10.77 -6.65
C TRP A 126 0.41 10.70 -5.31
N SER A 127 -0.90 10.92 -5.29
CA SER A 127 -1.68 10.82 -4.06
C SER A 127 -1.63 9.40 -3.47
N LYS A 128 -1.76 8.38 -4.33
CA LYS A 128 -1.66 6.98 -3.91
C LYS A 128 -0.25 6.60 -3.46
N MET A 129 0.79 7.09 -4.13
CA MET A 129 2.18 6.84 -3.73
C MET A 129 2.47 7.42 -2.34
N VAL A 130 2.16 8.68 -2.12
CA VAL A 130 2.38 9.34 -0.83
C VAL A 130 1.57 8.65 0.27
N TYR A 131 0.30 8.31 -0.01
CA TYR A 131 -0.53 7.54 0.92
C TYR A 131 0.08 6.17 1.23
N GLY A 132 0.55 5.44 0.21
CA GLY A 132 1.22 4.14 0.36
C GLY A 132 2.48 4.22 1.22
N TRP A 133 3.31 5.25 1.01
CA TRP A 133 4.50 5.49 1.83
C TRP A 133 4.14 5.73 3.30
N ILE A 134 3.21 6.64 3.56
CA ILE A 134 2.77 6.94 4.93
C ILE A 134 2.19 5.68 5.61
N SER A 135 1.33 4.95 4.91
CA SER A 135 0.70 3.73 5.44
C SER A 135 1.74 2.67 5.79
N MET A 136 2.73 2.44 4.92
CA MET A 136 3.78 1.44 5.16
C MET A 136 4.78 1.88 6.24
N ILE A 137 5.11 3.16 6.32
CA ILE A 137 5.93 3.71 7.42
C ILE A 137 5.22 3.50 8.76
N VAL A 138 3.93 3.81 8.85
CA VAL A 138 3.14 3.62 10.08
C VAL A 138 3.10 2.13 10.46
N LEU A 139 2.85 1.24 9.49
CA LEU A 139 2.84 -0.21 9.72
C LEU A 139 4.19 -0.72 10.22
N THR A 140 5.28 -0.26 9.61
CA THR A 140 6.64 -0.64 9.97
C THR A 140 7.04 -0.11 11.35
N CYS A 141 6.67 1.13 11.68
CA CYS A 141 6.86 1.69 13.02
C CYS A 141 6.06 0.94 14.08
N ALA A 142 4.80 0.59 13.79
CA ALA A 142 3.98 -0.21 14.69
C ALA A 142 4.61 -1.60 14.94
N ASN A 143 5.11 -2.26 13.88
CA ASN A 143 5.83 -3.52 13.99
C ASN A 143 7.09 -3.38 14.86
N LEU A 144 7.88 -2.30 14.65
CA LEU A 144 9.08 -2.03 15.44
C LEU A 144 8.76 -1.81 16.92
N LEU A 145 7.71 -1.06 17.23
CA LEU A 145 7.30 -0.80 18.62
C LEU A 145 6.84 -2.09 19.31
N LEU A 146 6.00 -2.89 18.64
CA LEU A 146 5.53 -4.16 19.19
C LEU A 146 6.69 -5.15 19.39
N PHE A 147 7.57 -5.25 18.39
CA PHE A 147 8.70 -6.16 18.45
C PHE A 147 9.72 -5.74 19.53
N GLY A 148 9.99 -4.42 19.61
CA GLY A 148 10.84 -3.86 20.63
C GLY A 148 10.26 -3.96 22.05
N PHE A 149 8.93 -3.89 22.20
CA PHE A 149 8.26 -4.09 23.48
C PHE A 149 8.50 -5.51 24.04
N PHE A 150 8.44 -6.54 23.20
CA PHE A 150 8.65 -7.93 23.63
C PHE A 150 10.14 -8.29 23.74
N MET A 151 10.99 -7.80 22.84
CA MET A 151 12.35 -8.28 22.66
C MET A 151 13.45 -7.24 22.96
N GLY A 152 13.04 -6.02 23.32
CA GLY A 152 13.99 -4.91 23.50
C GLY A 152 14.49 -4.31 22.17
N PHE A 153 15.37 -3.32 22.28
CA PHE A 153 15.92 -2.58 21.14
C PHE A 153 17.45 -2.73 21.10
N PRO A 154 18.01 -3.78 20.49
CA PRO A 154 19.45 -3.98 20.40
C PRO A 154 20.11 -3.12 19.30
N ILE A 155 19.67 -1.87 19.13
CA ILE A 155 20.09 -0.98 18.04
C ILE A 155 21.27 -0.12 18.52
N ALA A 156 22.46 -0.31 17.94
CA ALA A 156 23.66 0.47 18.29
C ALA A 156 23.65 1.86 17.62
N HIS A 157 23.16 1.97 16.38
CA HIS A 157 23.11 3.21 15.62
C HIS A 157 21.67 3.55 15.18
N PRO A 158 20.85 4.17 16.07
CA PRO A 158 19.41 4.37 15.80
C PRO A 158 19.14 5.25 14.59
N GLY A 159 19.90 6.34 14.37
CA GLY A 159 19.69 7.23 13.24
C GLY A 159 19.79 6.54 11.88
N VAL A 160 20.86 5.74 11.70
CA VAL A 160 21.10 4.99 10.46
C VAL A 160 20.07 3.86 10.27
N TYR A 161 19.70 3.20 11.39
CA TYR A 161 18.67 2.17 11.39
C TYR A 161 17.32 2.72 10.96
N PHE A 162 16.87 3.84 11.54
CA PHE A 162 15.59 4.47 11.17
C PHE A 162 15.58 4.96 9.72
N THR A 163 16.70 5.51 9.22
CA THR A 163 16.81 5.91 7.81
C THR A 163 16.61 4.72 6.88
N ASN A 164 17.29 3.59 7.14
CA ASN A 164 17.09 2.35 6.38
C ASN A 164 15.66 1.86 6.46
N LEU A 165 15.06 1.87 7.65
CA LEU A 165 13.69 1.41 7.88
C LEU A 165 12.66 2.24 7.11
N ILE A 166 12.80 3.57 7.11
CA ILE A 166 11.90 4.48 6.37
C ILE A 166 12.05 4.28 4.86
N LEU A 167 13.28 4.12 4.35
CA LEU A 167 13.52 3.85 2.93
C LEU A 167 12.82 2.54 2.52
N VAL A 168 13.11 1.44 3.20
CA VAL A 168 12.49 0.15 2.84
C VAL A 168 10.97 0.21 2.94
N ALA A 169 10.42 0.88 3.95
CA ALA A 169 8.97 1.07 4.08
C ALA A 169 8.40 1.86 2.89
N ALA A 170 9.08 2.91 2.44
CA ALA A 170 8.68 3.68 1.27
C ALA A 170 8.73 2.84 -0.01
N GLY A 171 9.79 2.05 -0.20
CA GLY A 171 9.92 1.11 -1.32
C GLY A 171 8.79 0.08 -1.34
N ILE A 172 8.48 -0.54 -0.22
CA ILE A 172 7.33 -1.47 -0.09
C ILE A 172 6.03 -0.74 -0.44
N GLY A 173 5.84 0.50 0.01
CA GLY A 173 4.69 1.33 -0.36
C GLY A 173 4.57 1.56 -1.86
N SER A 174 5.68 1.80 -2.56
CA SER A 174 5.74 1.95 -4.01
C SER A 174 5.38 0.64 -4.73
N VAL A 175 5.91 -0.50 -4.27
CA VAL A 175 5.54 -1.83 -4.78
C VAL A 175 4.05 -2.08 -4.62
N PHE A 176 3.48 -1.70 -3.47
CA PHE A 176 2.06 -1.83 -3.20
C PHE A 176 1.21 -1.12 -4.26
N ILE A 177 1.56 0.08 -4.68
CA ILE A 177 0.84 0.84 -5.70
C ILE A 177 1.02 0.22 -7.08
N LEU A 178 2.26 -0.18 -7.42
CA LEU A 178 2.56 -0.83 -8.70
C LEU A 178 1.73 -2.10 -8.90
N ILE A 179 1.81 -3.01 -7.93
CA ILE A 179 1.10 -4.28 -7.97
C ILE A 179 -0.41 -4.05 -7.89
N GLY A 180 -0.84 -3.03 -7.13
CA GLY A 180 -2.23 -2.62 -7.05
C GLY A 180 -2.81 -2.24 -8.40
N ALA A 181 -2.09 -1.43 -9.16
CA ALA A 181 -2.51 -1.04 -10.50
C ALA A 181 -2.64 -2.25 -11.44
N ILE A 182 -1.72 -3.21 -11.36
CA ILE A 182 -1.77 -4.44 -12.17
C ILE A 182 -2.92 -5.35 -11.71
N ALA A 183 -3.07 -5.55 -10.42
CA ALA A 183 -4.05 -6.47 -9.85
C ALA A 183 -5.50 -6.01 -10.04
N THR A 184 -5.77 -4.70 -10.16
CA THR A 184 -7.14 -4.19 -10.43
C THR A 184 -7.73 -4.66 -11.76
N LYS A 185 -6.88 -5.07 -12.71
CA LYS A 185 -7.31 -5.64 -13.99
C LYS A 185 -7.60 -7.16 -13.89
N ALA A 186 -7.25 -7.80 -12.79
CA ALA A 186 -7.43 -9.24 -12.59
C ALA A 186 -8.71 -9.54 -11.80
N ASN A 187 -9.39 -10.65 -12.14
CA ASN A 187 -10.61 -11.07 -11.46
C ASN A 187 -10.40 -11.52 -10.00
N GLN A 188 -9.14 -11.83 -9.62
CA GLN A 188 -8.77 -12.32 -8.27
C GLN A 188 -7.65 -11.44 -7.67
N ALA A 189 -7.85 -10.13 -7.67
CA ALA A 189 -6.85 -9.15 -7.23
C ALA A 189 -6.31 -9.42 -5.81
N GLY A 190 -7.15 -9.84 -4.87
CA GLY A 190 -6.75 -10.10 -3.48
C GLY A 190 -5.76 -11.25 -3.31
N PHE A 191 -5.78 -12.25 -4.20
CA PHE A 191 -4.82 -13.37 -4.20
C PHE A 191 -3.59 -13.06 -5.05
N LEU A 192 -3.79 -12.49 -6.23
CA LEU A 192 -2.70 -12.22 -7.17
C LEU A 192 -1.76 -11.12 -6.69
N ALA A 193 -2.27 -10.10 -6.00
CA ALA A 193 -1.45 -8.98 -5.54
C ALA A 193 -0.31 -9.42 -4.60
N PRO A 194 -0.51 -10.21 -3.53
CA PRO A 194 0.59 -10.70 -2.70
C PRO A 194 1.60 -11.55 -3.47
N VAL A 195 1.12 -12.44 -4.35
CA VAL A 195 2.00 -13.33 -5.15
C VAL A 195 2.90 -12.54 -6.09
N LEU A 196 2.35 -11.56 -6.80
CA LEU A 196 3.10 -10.69 -7.71
C LEU A 196 4.05 -9.74 -6.96
N SER A 197 3.71 -9.34 -5.74
CA SER A 197 4.55 -8.44 -4.95
C SER A 197 5.78 -9.11 -4.36
N LEU A 198 5.74 -10.43 -4.09
CA LEU A 198 6.84 -11.19 -3.49
C LEU A 198 8.18 -11.02 -4.21
N PRO A 199 8.28 -11.27 -5.54
CA PRO A 199 9.57 -11.18 -6.24
C PRO A 199 10.15 -9.76 -6.25
N VAL A 200 9.32 -8.72 -6.09
CA VAL A 200 9.76 -7.32 -6.06
C VAL A 200 10.14 -6.88 -4.64
N ILE A 201 9.40 -7.33 -3.63
CA ILE A 201 9.64 -6.98 -2.22
C ILE A 201 10.86 -7.73 -1.66
N LEU A 202 11.09 -8.98 -2.05
CA LEU A 202 12.18 -9.81 -1.51
C LEU A 202 13.56 -9.15 -1.64
N PRO A 203 14.03 -8.68 -2.80
CA PRO A 203 15.35 -8.04 -2.90
C PRO A 203 15.44 -6.78 -2.02
N LEU A 204 14.37 -5.99 -1.92
CA LEU A 204 14.32 -4.80 -1.09
C LEU A 204 14.48 -5.14 0.39
N ILE A 205 13.74 -6.13 0.89
CA ILE A 205 13.83 -6.58 2.28
C ILE A 205 15.20 -7.22 2.56
N LEU A 206 15.75 -8.01 1.65
CA LEU A 206 17.07 -8.64 1.85
C LEU A 206 18.18 -7.59 2.02
N VAL A 207 18.20 -6.56 1.19
CA VAL A 207 19.19 -5.47 1.30
C VAL A 207 18.92 -4.66 2.58
N GLY A 208 17.66 -4.34 2.88
CA GLY A 208 17.27 -3.64 4.11
C GLY A 208 17.66 -4.41 5.37
N MET A 209 17.51 -5.75 5.38
CA MET A 209 17.95 -6.63 6.47
C MET A 209 19.48 -6.65 6.61
N GLN A 210 20.22 -6.68 5.49
CA GLN A 210 21.69 -6.61 5.53
C GLN A 210 22.17 -5.28 6.12
N ALA A 211 21.58 -4.15 5.68
CA ALA A 211 21.85 -2.83 6.24
C ALA A 211 21.55 -2.79 7.74
N SER A 212 20.37 -3.30 8.16
CA SER A 212 19.97 -3.37 9.57
C SER A 212 20.96 -4.19 10.41
N ASN A 213 21.38 -5.35 9.93
CA ASN A 213 22.33 -6.19 10.64
C ASN A 213 23.69 -5.50 10.91
N LYS A 214 24.11 -4.62 10.00
CA LYS A 214 25.32 -3.82 10.17
C LYS A 214 25.14 -2.70 11.20
N THR A 215 23.94 -2.13 11.32
CA THR A 215 23.64 -1.07 12.30
C THR A 215 23.54 -1.61 13.75
N LEU A 216 23.35 -2.90 13.92
CA LEU A 216 23.36 -3.56 15.22
C LEU A 216 24.79 -3.76 15.78
N ASN A 217 25.82 -3.68 14.92
CA ASN A 217 27.21 -3.78 15.32
C ASN A 217 27.87 -2.39 15.37
N PRO A 218 28.56 -2.03 16.48
CA PRO A 218 29.12 -0.68 16.64
C PRO A 218 30.28 -0.36 15.67
N VAL A 219 30.87 -1.36 15.00
CA VAL A 219 32.14 -1.23 14.25
C VAL A 219 31.95 -1.02 12.74
N LEU A 220 30.75 -1.23 12.16
CA LEU A 220 30.58 -1.39 10.70
C LEU A 220 29.79 -0.27 10.01
N VAL A 221 29.75 0.95 10.56
CA VAL A 221 28.91 2.05 10.05
C VAL A 221 29.25 2.47 8.61
N SER A 222 30.52 2.45 8.20
CA SER A 222 30.93 2.90 6.87
C SER A 222 30.40 2.03 5.72
N SER A 223 30.19 0.74 5.96
CA SER A 223 29.67 -0.19 4.95
C SER A 223 28.13 -0.12 4.78
N VAL A 224 27.44 0.44 5.78
CA VAL A 224 25.97 0.56 5.77
C VAL A 224 25.49 1.57 4.72
N TYR A 225 26.24 2.63 4.47
CA TYR A 225 25.87 3.65 3.48
C TYR A 225 25.75 3.09 2.06
N LYS A 226 26.55 2.08 1.71
CA LYS A 226 26.45 1.40 0.41
C LYS A 226 25.13 0.63 0.29
N ASP A 227 24.72 -0.07 1.35
CA ASP A 227 23.46 -0.82 1.36
C ASP A 227 22.25 0.12 1.33
N ILE A 228 22.30 1.24 2.08
CA ILE A 228 21.25 2.27 2.04
C ILE A 228 21.15 2.89 0.65
N ALA A 229 22.28 3.18 0.00
CA ALA A 229 22.29 3.68 -1.38
C ALA A 229 21.68 2.65 -2.35
N LEU A 230 21.92 1.36 -2.14
CA LEU A 230 21.34 0.29 -2.94
C LEU A 230 19.81 0.19 -2.73
N VAL A 231 19.34 0.30 -1.48
CA VAL A 231 17.90 0.38 -1.18
C VAL A 231 17.29 1.58 -1.90
N GLY A 232 17.89 2.76 -1.80
CA GLY A 232 17.42 3.97 -2.48
C GLY A 232 17.40 3.84 -4.00
N ALA A 233 18.37 3.14 -4.59
CA ALA A 233 18.41 2.86 -6.03
C ALA A 233 17.27 1.91 -6.45
N LEU A 234 16.98 0.88 -5.64
CA LEU A 234 15.85 -0.01 -5.87
C LEU A 234 14.53 0.73 -5.76
N ASP A 235 14.36 1.58 -4.74
CA ASP A 235 13.16 2.41 -4.57
C ASP A 235 12.96 3.35 -5.75
N PHE A 236 14.01 4.01 -6.19
CA PHE A 236 13.96 4.89 -7.36
C PHE A 236 13.52 4.13 -8.62
N LEU A 237 14.07 2.93 -8.84
CA LEU A 237 13.69 2.08 -9.96
C LEU A 237 12.19 1.70 -9.89
N ILE A 238 11.69 1.34 -8.72
CA ILE A 238 10.27 0.99 -8.52
C ILE A 238 9.37 2.20 -8.78
N VAL A 239 9.74 3.39 -8.29
CA VAL A 239 9.00 4.64 -8.53
C VAL A 239 8.94 4.98 -10.01
N VAL A 240 10.05 4.83 -10.74
CA VAL A 240 10.10 5.04 -12.20
C VAL A 240 9.21 4.02 -12.91
N LEU A 241 9.26 2.75 -12.53
CA LEU A 241 8.36 1.72 -13.08
C LEU A 241 6.89 2.04 -12.81
N CYS A 242 6.54 2.52 -11.61
CA CYS A 242 5.19 3.00 -11.31
C CYS A 242 4.76 4.11 -12.28
N GLY A 243 5.63 5.11 -12.52
CA GLY A 243 5.32 6.22 -13.43
C GLY A 243 5.09 5.78 -14.87
N ILE A 244 5.88 4.83 -15.36
CA ILE A 244 5.78 4.32 -16.73
C ILE A 244 4.56 3.40 -16.90
N LEU A 245 4.34 2.47 -15.98
CA LEU A 245 3.29 1.45 -16.10
C LEU A 245 1.91 1.98 -15.74
N PHE A 246 1.81 3.00 -14.89
CA PHE A 246 0.53 3.50 -14.43
C PHE A 246 -0.29 4.16 -15.54
N GLN A 247 0.36 4.90 -16.46
CA GLN A 247 -0.34 5.61 -17.55
C GLN A 247 -1.05 4.66 -18.52
N PRO A 248 -0.42 3.60 -19.09
CA PRO A 248 -1.10 2.67 -19.98
C PRO A 248 -2.18 1.84 -19.25
N LEU A 249 -1.92 1.44 -17.99
CA LEU A 249 -2.90 0.69 -17.20
C LEU A 249 -4.16 1.49 -16.87
N TRP A 250 -4.05 2.82 -16.88
CA TRP A 250 -5.16 3.72 -16.55
C TRP A 250 -6.06 4.06 -17.75
N LYS A 251 -5.52 4.04 -18.97
CA LYS A 251 -6.24 4.44 -20.19
C LYS A 251 -7.11 3.33 -20.80
N GLU A 252 -6.92 2.07 -20.40
CA GLU A 252 -7.73 0.91 -20.80
C GLU A 252 -8.76 0.55 -19.69
#